data_1c518cb0ebfa2b7d559ed8379226a064
#
_entry.id   1c518cb0ebfa2b7d559ed8379226a064
#
_cell.length_a   1.000
_cell.length_b   1.000
_cell.length_c   1.000
_cell.angle_alpha   90.00
_cell.angle_beta   90.00
_cell.angle_gamma   90.00
#
_symmetry.space_group_name_H-M   'P 1'
#
loop_
_entity.id
_entity.type
_entity.pdbx_description
1 polymer ?
#
loop_
_entity_poly.entity_id
_entity_poly.type
_entity_poly.pdbx_seq_one_letter_code
_entity_poly.pdbx_strand_id
1 'polypeptide(L)'
;MNIPKDVYQVDAQNKILEGWRVFLDSIHESLDSLERGIDEADAMTDLCTPEWCLANERIIDELNNRIFSISEPSWSSDDDSRKLKDLKKRLHDVYARYKAVSNREDSD
;
A
#
# COMPACT_ATOMS: atom_id res chain seq x y z
N MET A 1 10.21 -29.17 -32.31
CA MET A 1 10.62 -29.32 -30.90
C MET A 1 9.41 -29.04 -30.01
N ASN A 2 8.95 -30.04 -29.28
CA ASN A 2 7.79 -29.87 -28.41
C ASN A 2 8.24 -29.46 -27.02
N ILE A 3 7.98 -28.21 -26.66
CA ILE A 3 8.19 -27.74 -25.29
C ILE A 3 6.97 -28.16 -24.48
N PRO A 4 7.15 -28.84 -23.34
CA PRO A 4 6.02 -29.24 -22.50
C PRO A 4 5.18 -28.04 -22.08
N LYS A 5 3.85 -28.18 -22.06
CA LYS A 5 2.93 -27.13 -21.62
C LYS A 5 3.24 -26.64 -20.21
N ASP A 6 3.75 -27.52 -19.35
CA ASP A 6 4.12 -27.19 -17.97
C ASP A 6 5.19 -26.13 -17.89
N VAL A 7 6.14 -26.11 -18.85
CA VAL A 7 7.22 -25.11 -18.87
C VAL A 7 6.64 -23.72 -19.11
N TYR A 8 5.69 -23.59 -20.06
CA TYR A 8 5.03 -22.30 -20.34
C TYR A 8 4.19 -21.84 -19.15
N GLN A 9 3.49 -22.77 -18.51
CA GLN A 9 2.65 -22.47 -17.36
C GLN A 9 3.49 -21.95 -16.18
N VAL A 10 4.60 -22.60 -15.88
CA VAL A 10 5.51 -22.20 -14.80
C VAL A 10 6.11 -20.84 -15.09
N ASP A 11 6.52 -20.58 -16.33
CA ASP A 11 7.07 -19.28 -16.73
C ASP A 11 6.03 -18.18 -16.59
N ALA A 12 4.80 -18.40 -17.04
CA ALA A 12 3.71 -17.44 -16.93
C ALA A 12 3.37 -17.15 -15.46
N GLN A 13 3.29 -18.19 -14.64
CA GLN A 13 3.05 -18.06 -13.19
C GLN A 13 4.15 -17.26 -12.51
N ASN A 14 5.41 -17.53 -12.85
CA ASN A 14 6.55 -16.81 -12.30
C ASN A 14 6.51 -15.32 -12.64
N LYS A 15 6.12 -14.99 -13.87
CA LYS A 15 6.00 -13.59 -14.31
C LYS A 15 4.87 -12.86 -13.58
N ILE A 16 3.74 -13.52 -13.39
CA ILE A 16 2.61 -12.95 -12.65
C ILE A 16 3.02 -12.72 -11.19
N LEU A 17 3.70 -13.69 -10.59
CA LEU A 17 4.17 -13.58 -9.21
C LEU A 17 5.21 -12.49 -9.06
N GLU A 18 6.12 -12.35 -10.02
CA GLU A 18 7.11 -11.28 -10.04
C GLU A 18 6.43 -9.90 -10.10
N GLY A 19 5.43 -9.74 -10.98
CA GLY A 19 4.64 -8.52 -11.07
C GLY A 19 3.87 -8.23 -9.79
N TRP A 20 3.35 -9.27 -9.14
CA TRP A 20 2.69 -9.17 -7.85
C TRP A 20 3.63 -8.63 -6.78
N ARG A 21 4.85 -9.15 -6.72
CA ARG A 21 5.86 -8.73 -5.75
C ARG A 21 6.30 -7.28 -5.99
N VAL A 22 6.46 -6.90 -7.24
CA VAL A 22 6.75 -5.50 -7.60
C VAL A 22 5.62 -4.59 -7.15
N PHE A 23 4.37 -5.00 -7.33
CA PHE A 23 3.20 -4.26 -6.87
C PHE A 23 3.22 -4.10 -5.35
N LEU A 24 3.48 -5.17 -4.59
CA LEU A 24 3.55 -5.12 -3.14
C LEU A 24 4.68 -4.19 -2.66
N ASP A 25 5.85 -4.25 -3.31
CA ASP A 25 6.97 -3.37 -2.99
C ASP A 25 6.63 -1.91 -3.26
N SER A 26 5.92 -1.64 -4.34
CA SER A 26 5.44 -0.30 -4.69
C SER A 26 4.49 0.27 -3.63
N ILE A 27 3.57 -0.54 -3.13
CA ILE A 27 2.67 -0.16 -2.05
C ILE A 27 3.46 0.10 -0.76
N HIS A 28 4.43 -0.76 -0.45
CA HIS A 28 5.28 -0.60 0.71
C HIS A 28 6.03 0.74 0.69
N GLU A 29 6.64 1.07 -0.44
CA GLU A 29 7.37 2.34 -0.62
C GLU A 29 6.44 3.55 -0.49
N SER A 30 5.23 3.46 -1.04
CA SER A 30 4.24 4.52 -0.93
C SER A 30 3.81 4.73 0.53
N LEU A 31 3.64 3.65 1.28
CA LEU A 31 3.32 3.72 2.71
C LEU A 31 4.47 4.33 3.52
N ASP A 32 5.73 3.99 3.19
CA ASP A 32 6.89 4.61 3.81
C ASP A 32 6.89 6.14 3.62
N SER A 33 6.60 6.58 2.41
CA SER A 33 6.53 8.01 2.10
C SER A 33 5.41 8.71 2.85
N LEU A 34 4.23 8.07 2.92
CA LEU A 34 3.09 8.61 3.68
C LEU A 34 3.40 8.72 5.17
N GLU A 35 3.99 7.68 5.74
CA GLU A 35 4.35 7.68 7.18
C GLU A 35 5.32 8.80 7.50
N ARG A 36 6.33 9.00 6.65
CA ARG A 36 7.28 10.10 6.85
C ARG A 36 6.59 11.46 6.76
N GLY A 37 5.71 11.65 5.79
CA GLY A 37 4.96 12.89 5.65
C GLY A 37 4.07 13.17 6.86
N ILE A 38 3.41 12.14 7.38
CA ILE A 38 2.55 12.26 8.56
C ILE A 38 3.39 12.52 9.81
N ASP A 39 4.55 11.86 9.96
CA ASP A 39 5.46 12.10 11.08
C ASP A 39 5.99 13.54 11.08
N GLU A 40 6.36 14.06 9.92
CA GLU A 40 6.80 15.44 9.78
C GLU A 40 5.68 16.41 10.16
N ALA A 41 4.48 16.14 9.70
CA ALA A 41 3.30 16.94 10.04
C ALA A 41 3.00 16.87 11.53
N ASP A 42 3.13 15.71 12.15
CA ASP A 42 2.89 15.51 13.57
C ASP A 42 3.89 16.32 14.44
N ALA A 43 5.11 16.49 13.94
CA ALA A 43 6.15 17.26 14.63
C ALA A 43 5.96 18.77 14.49
N MET A 44 5.19 19.24 13.54
CA MET A 44 4.91 20.65 13.31
C MET A 44 3.60 21.04 13.98
N THR A 45 3.50 22.28 14.42
CA THR A 45 2.28 22.76 15.08
C THR A 45 1.27 23.38 14.13
N ASP A 46 1.67 23.69 12.90
CA ASP A 46 0.82 24.36 11.90
C ASP A 46 0.50 23.42 10.73
N LEU A 47 -0.32 22.43 10.99
CA LEU A 47 -0.12 21.26 10.26
C LEU A 47 -0.92 20.86 9.12
N CYS A 48 -2.14 21.07 9.12
CA CYS A 48 -3.00 20.52 8.10
C CYS A 48 -3.57 21.64 7.27
N THR A 49 -2.78 22.11 6.29
CA THR A 49 -3.40 22.97 5.28
C THR A 49 -4.43 22.13 4.51
N PRO A 50 -5.49 22.74 3.99
CA PRO A 50 -6.48 22.01 3.19
C PRO A 50 -5.86 21.23 2.03
N GLU A 51 -4.84 21.79 1.38
CA GLU A 51 -4.13 21.14 0.28
C GLU A 51 -3.38 19.89 0.73
N TRP A 52 -2.68 19.97 1.86
CA TRP A 52 -1.94 18.83 2.41
C TRP A 52 -2.90 17.69 2.80
N CYS A 53 -3.95 18.04 3.53
CA CYS A 53 -4.97 17.06 3.96
C CYS A 53 -5.63 16.38 2.77
N LEU A 54 -6.03 17.16 1.76
CA LEU A 54 -6.66 16.60 0.57
C LEU A 54 -5.72 15.70 -0.21
N ALA A 55 -4.47 16.12 -0.38
CA ALA A 55 -3.47 15.34 -1.09
C ALA A 55 -3.21 13.99 -0.41
N ASN A 56 -3.05 13.98 0.91
CA ASN A 56 -2.84 12.75 1.66
C ASN A 56 -4.07 11.85 1.63
N GLU A 57 -5.26 12.40 1.76
CA GLU A 57 -6.50 11.65 1.69
C GLU A 57 -6.65 10.95 0.34
N ARG A 58 -6.33 11.63 -0.75
CA ARG A 58 -6.36 11.04 -2.10
C ARG A 58 -5.37 9.90 -2.25
N ILE A 59 -4.15 10.04 -1.72
CA ILE A 59 -3.14 8.98 -1.79
C ILE A 59 -3.59 7.77 -0.98
N ILE A 60 -4.12 7.97 0.22
CA ILE A 60 -4.62 6.89 1.07
C ILE A 60 -5.78 6.17 0.38
N ASP A 61 -6.74 6.91 -0.18
CA ASP A 61 -7.87 6.34 -0.91
C ASP A 61 -7.41 5.52 -2.10
N GLU A 62 -6.43 6.02 -2.85
CA GLU A 62 -5.89 5.31 -4.00
C GLU A 62 -5.18 4.02 -3.60
N LEU A 63 -4.36 4.06 -2.56
CA LEU A 63 -3.69 2.86 -2.03
C LEU A 63 -4.71 1.84 -1.54
N ASN A 64 -5.74 2.30 -0.85
CA ASN A 64 -6.81 1.46 -0.36
C ASN A 64 -7.53 0.75 -1.52
N ASN A 65 -7.88 1.50 -2.56
CA ASN A 65 -8.52 0.93 -3.74
C ASN A 65 -7.64 -0.10 -4.43
N ARG A 66 -6.34 0.17 -4.56
CA ARG A 66 -5.41 -0.75 -5.20
C ARG A 66 -5.23 -2.03 -4.40
N ILE A 67 -5.05 -1.91 -3.08
CA ILE A 67 -4.82 -3.07 -2.22
C ILE A 67 -6.05 -3.99 -2.12
N PHE A 68 -7.25 -3.41 -2.06
CA PHE A 68 -8.47 -4.18 -1.84
C PHE A 68 -9.14 -4.63 -3.14
N SER A 69 -8.75 -4.06 -4.29
CA SER A 69 -9.31 -4.48 -5.59
C SER A 69 -8.50 -5.55 -6.29
N ILE A 70 -7.25 -5.77 -5.88
CA ILE A 70 -6.39 -6.74 -6.53
C ILE A 70 -6.58 -8.13 -5.91
N SER A 71 -6.54 -9.15 -6.77
CA SER A 71 -6.66 -10.54 -6.33
C SER A 71 -5.28 -11.15 -6.19
N GLU A 72 -5.00 -11.73 -5.03
CA GLU A 72 -3.76 -12.47 -4.80
C GLU A 72 -3.71 -13.70 -5.69
N PRO A 73 -2.57 -13.97 -6.37
CA PRO A 73 -2.42 -15.21 -7.13
C PRO A 73 -2.57 -16.44 -6.23
N SER A 74 -3.29 -17.45 -6.71
CA SER A 74 -3.57 -18.65 -5.92
C SER A 74 -2.30 -19.46 -5.59
N TRP A 75 -1.23 -19.25 -6.36
CA TRP A 75 0.05 -19.93 -6.16
C TRP A 75 1.09 -19.07 -5.46
N SER A 76 0.70 -17.96 -4.88
CA SER A 76 1.61 -17.14 -4.08
C SER A 76 2.04 -17.90 -2.83
N SER A 77 3.22 -17.56 -2.31
CA SER A 77 3.74 -18.21 -1.10
C SER A 77 3.04 -17.67 0.15
N ASP A 78 3.21 -18.37 1.26
CA ASP A 78 2.74 -17.88 2.56
C ASP A 78 3.37 -16.54 2.92
N ASP A 79 4.65 -16.34 2.53
CA ASP A 79 5.33 -15.06 2.74
C ASP A 79 4.68 -13.94 1.94
N ASP A 80 4.27 -14.19 0.69
CA ASP A 80 3.57 -13.21 -0.14
C ASP A 80 2.21 -12.85 0.47
N SER A 81 1.47 -13.85 0.94
CA SER A 81 0.18 -13.63 1.63
C SER A 81 0.35 -12.82 2.89
N ARG A 82 1.39 -13.10 3.65
CA ARG A 82 1.71 -12.37 4.89
C ARG A 82 2.05 -10.92 4.60
N LYS A 83 2.84 -10.66 3.55
CA LYS A 83 3.18 -9.29 3.12
C LYS A 83 1.92 -8.50 2.80
N LEU A 84 0.98 -9.11 2.06
CA LEU A 84 -0.28 -8.43 1.73
C LEU A 84 -1.07 -8.08 3.00
N LYS A 85 -1.18 -9.01 3.94
CA LYS A 85 -1.88 -8.76 5.21
C LYS A 85 -1.22 -7.65 6.01
N ASP A 86 0.11 -7.65 6.07
CA ASP A 86 0.88 -6.64 6.77
C ASP A 86 0.69 -5.26 6.14
N LEU A 87 0.66 -5.19 4.82
CA LEU A 87 0.42 -3.93 4.11
C LEU A 87 -0.99 -3.39 4.34
N LYS A 88 -2.00 -4.26 4.37
CA LYS A 88 -3.38 -3.87 4.70
C LYS A 88 -3.47 -3.30 6.10
N LYS A 89 -2.84 -3.96 7.06
CA LYS A 89 -2.80 -3.49 8.45
C LYS A 89 -2.08 -2.16 8.55
N ARG A 90 -0.95 -2.04 7.87
CA ARG A 90 -0.13 -0.83 7.86
C ARG A 90 -0.90 0.35 7.26
N LEU A 91 -1.63 0.12 6.17
CA LEU A 91 -2.48 1.15 5.56
C LEU A 91 -3.56 1.63 6.54
N HIS A 92 -4.17 0.71 7.27
CA HIS A 92 -5.16 1.04 8.28
C HIS A 92 -4.55 1.91 9.39
N ASP A 93 -3.34 1.55 9.85
CA ASP A 93 -2.63 2.30 10.89
C ASP A 93 -2.24 3.70 10.40
N VAL A 94 -1.79 3.82 9.15
CA VAL A 94 -1.46 5.11 8.53
C VAL A 94 -2.69 6.00 8.44
N TYR A 95 -3.83 5.43 8.04
CA TYR A 95 -5.08 6.17 7.98
C TYR A 95 -5.49 6.70 9.35
N ALA A 96 -5.37 5.87 10.38
CA ALA A 96 -5.69 6.27 11.75
C ALA A 96 -4.80 7.42 12.23
N ARG A 97 -3.49 7.36 11.91
CA ARG A 97 -2.55 8.43 12.25
C ARG A 97 -2.84 9.72 11.47
N TYR A 98 -3.18 9.58 10.19
CA TYR A 98 -3.58 10.72 9.38
C TYR A 98 -4.81 11.42 9.99
N LYS A 99 -5.81 10.64 10.39
CA LYS A 99 -7.01 11.19 11.02
C LYS A 99 -6.71 11.89 12.33
N ALA A 100 -5.80 11.36 13.13
CA ALA A 100 -5.38 11.99 14.38
C ALA A 100 -4.75 13.36 14.14
N VAL A 101 -3.88 13.47 13.12
CA VAL A 101 -3.26 14.75 12.76
C VAL A 101 -4.29 15.71 12.17
N SER A 102 -5.13 15.23 11.25
CA SER A 102 -6.16 16.04 10.62
C SER A 102 -7.16 16.60 11.63
N ASN A 103 -7.57 15.80 12.59
CA ASN A 103 -8.58 16.20 13.59
C ASN A 103 -8.06 17.18 14.63
N ARG A 104 -6.74 17.37 14.77
CA ARG A 104 -6.18 18.36 15.69
C ARG A 104 -6.62 19.77 15.37
N GLU A 105 -6.78 20.11 14.11
CA GLU A 105 -7.21 21.43 13.69
C GLU A 105 -8.70 21.65 13.91
N ASP A 106 -9.47 20.56 13.93
CA ASP A 106 -10.91 20.62 14.14
C ASP A 106 -11.30 20.66 15.62
N SER A 107 -10.34 20.52 16.53
CA SER A 107 -10.60 20.42 17.97
C SER A 107 -10.51 21.74 18.73
N ASP A 108 -10.37 22.85 18.04
CA ASP A 108 -10.39 24.18 18.67
C ASP A 108 -11.79 24.67 18.99
#